data_e835ee5269d4af37c44b54db093d6990
#
_entry.id   e835ee5269d4af37c44b54db093d6990
#
_cell.length_a   1.000
_cell.length_b   1.000
_cell.length_c   1.000
_cell.angle_alpha   90.00
_cell.angle_beta   90.00
_cell.angle_gamma   90.00
#
_symmetry.space_group_name_H-M   'P 1'
#
loop_
_entity.id
_entity.type
_entity.pdbx_description
1 polymer ?
#
loop_
_entity_poly.entity_id
_entity_poly.type
_entity_poly.pdbx_seq_one_letter_code
_entity_poly.pdbx_strand_id
1 'polypeptide(L)'
;MCPFTKEDITSKAFKIYKENQSVEKSTWRLAELCVTINSNIKDGYNVTPLETDNLILLLREDVNGELIPPPEDEIREVADIISSEEPSRSQLDWYIAEKQLLLEEIKKIISKR
;
A
#
# COMPACT_ATOMS: atom_id res chain seq x y z
N MET A 1 -2.88 11.70 -13.88
CA MET A 1 -3.50 12.35 -12.71
C MET A 1 -3.69 11.34 -11.58
N CYS A 2 -3.30 11.72 -10.36
CA CYS A 2 -3.52 10.86 -9.21
C CYS A 2 -5.02 10.84 -8.86
N PRO A 3 -5.66 9.65 -8.73
CA PRO A 3 -7.11 9.55 -8.51
C PRO A 3 -7.54 9.89 -7.08
N PHE A 4 -6.60 10.16 -6.20
CA PHE A 4 -6.90 10.56 -4.83
C PHE A 4 -5.93 11.66 -4.38
N THR A 5 -6.33 12.43 -3.38
CA THR A 5 -5.60 13.61 -2.90
C THR A 5 -4.96 13.35 -1.54
N LYS A 6 -4.15 14.31 -1.07
CA LYS A 6 -3.63 14.25 0.30
C LYS A 6 -4.74 14.26 1.33
N GLU A 7 -5.83 14.97 1.05
CA GLU A 7 -7.00 15.00 1.94
C GLU A 7 -7.63 13.61 2.03
N ASP A 8 -7.69 12.89 0.91
CA ASP A 8 -8.20 11.51 0.91
C ASP A 8 -7.33 10.60 1.77
N ILE A 9 -6.00 10.73 1.65
CA ILE A 9 -5.06 9.96 2.47
C ILE A 9 -5.23 10.32 3.95
N THR A 10 -5.32 11.60 4.25
CA THR A 10 -5.48 12.09 5.63
C THR A 10 -6.76 11.54 6.26
N SER A 11 -7.88 11.59 5.53
CA SER A 11 -9.16 11.07 6.00
C SER A 11 -9.10 9.57 6.26
N LYS A 12 -8.46 8.83 5.36
CA LYS A 12 -8.29 7.39 5.52
C LYS A 12 -7.38 7.06 6.70
N ALA A 13 -6.28 7.79 6.85
CA ALA A 13 -5.34 7.61 7.95
C ALA A 13 -6.02 7.85 9.30
N PHE A 14 -6.91 8.84 9.37
CA PHE A 14 -7.66 9.11 10.59
C PHE A 14 -8.59 7.95 10.96
N LYS A 15 -9.23 7.35 9.98
CA LYS A 15 -10.06 6.15 10.20
C LYS A 15 -9.21 4.98 10.70
N ILE A 16 -8.03 4.79 10.13
CA ILE A 16 -7.09 3.74 10.54
C ILE A 16 -6.62 3.99 11.98
N TYR A 17 -6.32 5.22 12.31
CA TYR A 17 -5.93 5.62 13.65
C TYR A 17 -7.00 5.24 14.68
N LYS A 18 -8.27 5.46 14.34
CA LYS A 18 -9.40 5.12 15.22
C LYS A 18 -9.56 3.63 15.45
N GLU A 19 -9.08 2.78 14.55
CA GLU A 19 -9.11 1.33 14.72
C GLU A 19 -8.22 0.86 15.87
N ASN A 20 -7.26 1.72 16.28
CA ASN A 20 -6.37 1.48 17.41
C ASN A 20 -5.65 0.13 17.39
N GLN A 21 -5.13 -0.24 16.22
CA GLN A 21 -4.38 -1.48 16.08
C GLN A 21 -2.96 -1.33 16.65
N SER A 22 -2.37 -2.45 17.07
CA SER A 22 -1.00 -2.45 17.56
C SER A 22 -0.02 -2.11 16.44
N VAL A 23 1.18 -1.65 16.82
CA VAL A 23 2.25 -1.35 15.84
C VAL A 23 2.61 -2.59 15.04
N GLU A 24 2.62 -3.76 15.66
CA GLU A 24 2.91 -5.02 14.98
C GLU A 24 1.89 -5.34 13.88
N LYS A 25 0.60 -5.19 14.19
CA LYS A 25 -0.47 -5.42 13.21
C LYS A 25 -0.42 -4.39 12.09
N SER A 26 -0.15 -3.14 12.43
CA SER A 26 -0.03 -2.06 11.45
C SER A 26 1.16 -2.30 10.52
N THR A 27 2.29 -2.74 11.06
CA THR A 27 3.48 -3.08 10.28
C THR A 27 3.18 -4.20 9.28
N TRP A 28 2.53 -5.25 9.75
CA TRP A 28 2.15 -6.38 8.90
C TRP A 28 1.18 -5.93 7.79
N ARG A 29 0.18 -5.14 8.15
CA ARG A 29 -0.81 -4.62 7.21
C ARG A 29 -0.16 -3.78 6.10
N LEU A 30 0.78 -2.89 6.48
CA LEU A 30 1.51 -2.09 5.51
C LEU A 30 2.34 -2.98 4.58
N ALA A 31 3.05 -3.96 5.15
CA ALA A 31 3.84 -4.91 4.36
C ALA A 31 2.96 -5.69 3.39
N GLU A 32 1.82 -6.19 3.85
CA GLU A 32 0.88 -6.93 3.02
C GLU A 32 0.38 -6.07 1.85
N LEU A 33 0.01 -4.82 2.12
CA LEU A 33 -0.44 -3.90 1.08
C LEU A 33 0.64 -3.66 0.03
N CYS A 34 1.87 -3.43 0.46
CA CYS A 34 2.99 -3.20 -0.46
C CYS A 34 3.27 -4.40 -1.34
N VAL A 35 3.31 -5.60 -0.75
CA VAL A 35 3.58 -6.82 -1.50
C VAL A 35 2.44 -7.11 -2.47
N THR A 36 1.19 -6.90 -2.04
CA THR A 36 0.03 -7.09 -2.91
C THR A 36 0.10 -6.15 -4.11
N ILE A 37 0.40 -4.87 -3.88
CA ILE A 37 0.53 -3.89 -4.97
C ILE A 37 1.64 -4.31 -5.92
N ASN A 38 2.81 -4.64 -5.40
CA ASN A 38 3.97 -5.01 -6.22
C ASN A 38 3.71 -6.28 -7.03
N SER A 39 2.95 -7.22 -6.48
CA SER A 39 2.60 -8.45 -7.19
C SER A 39 1.65 -8.22 -8.36
N ASN A 40 0.93 -7.11 -8.36
CA ASN A 40 -0.08 -6.80 -9.36
C ASN A 40 0.33 -5.72 -10.35
N ILE A 41 1.53 -5.20 -10.23
CA ILE A 41 2.09 -4.22 -11.16
C ILE A 41 3.11 -4.93 -12.06
N LYS A 42 3.02 -4.67 -13.36
CA LYS A 42 3.95 -5.23 -14.35
C LYS A 42 5.20 -4.35 -14.44
N ASP A 43 6.21 -4.84 -15.15
CA ASP A 43 7.41 -4.09 -15.55
C ASP A 43 8.30 -3.58 -14.41
N GLY A 44 8.23 -4.22 -13.25
CA GLY A 44 9.22 -3.97 -12.21
C GLY A 44 9.06 -2.69 -11.41
N TYR A 45 7.93 -2.00 -11.52
CA TYR A 45 7.65 -0.91 -10.61
C TYR A 45 7.37 -1.48 -9.23
N ASN A 46 8.00 -0.91 -8.22
CA ASN A 46 7.81 -1.34 -6.84
C ASN A 46 7.46 -0.17 -5.97
N VAL A 47 6.42 -0.30 -5.15
CA VAL A 47 6.14 0.71 -4.13
C VAL A 47 7.01 0.43 -2.91
N THR A 48 7.52 1.50 -2.33
CA THR A 48 8.32 1.44 -1.11
C THR A 48 7.41 1.72 0.07
N PRO A 49 7.44 0.89 1.14
CA PRO A 49 6.44 1.01 2.22
C PRO A 49 6.46 2.36 2.93
N LEU A 50 7.62 2.95 3.14
CA LEU A 50 7.75 4.20 3.90
C LEU A 50 8.10 5.40 3.03
N GLU A 51 7.67 5.39 1.78
CA GLU A 51 7.88 6.50 0.86
C GLU A 51 6.62 6.77 0.06
N THR A 52 6.46 8.02 -0.36
CA THR A 52 5.39 8.40 -1.28
C THR A 52 5.88 8.20 -2.71
N ASP A 53 5.24 7.30 -3.43
CA ASP A 53 5.64 6.96 -4.80
C ASP A 53 4.92 7.83 -5.82
N ASN A 54 5.42 7.82 -7.06
CA ASN A 54 4.75 8.47 -8.17
C ASN A 54 3.56 7.62 -8.61
N LEU A 55 2.42 7.87 -8.01
CA LEU A 55 1.21 7.06 -8.20
C LEU A 55 0.67 7.10 -9.62
N ILE A 56 0.97 8.17 -10.37
CA ILE A 56 0.51 8.29 -11.76
C ILE A 56 1.06 7.16 -12.62
N LEU A 57 2.32 6.81 -12.43
CA LEU A 57 2.93 5.74 -13.20
C LEU A 57 2.35 4.38 -12.82
N LEU A 58 1.98 4.21 -11.54
CA LEU A 58 1.46 2.94 -11.05
C LEU A 58 0.04 2.63 -11.54
N LEU A 59 -0.70 3.64 -11.97
CA LEU A 59 -2.10 3.49 -12.39
C LEU A 59 -2.28 3.38 -13.90
N ARG A 60 -1.22 3.03 -14.62
CA ARG A 60 -1.26 2.84 -16.07
C ARG A 60 -1.66 1.41 -16.43
N GLU A 61 -1.42 1.05 -17.68
CA GLU A 61 -1.77 -0.25 -18.25
C GLU A 61 -0.97 -1.42 -17.68
N ASP A 62 0.00 -1.13 -16.83
CA ASP A 62 0.94 -2.10 -16.28
C ASP A 62 0.38 -2.93 -15.13
N VAL A 63 -0.93 -2.84 -14.89
CA VAL A 63 -1.60 -3.63 -13.86
C VAL A 63 -2.05 -4.97 -14.43
N ASN A 64 -1.85 -6.04 -13.67
CA ASN A 64 -2.30 -7.38 -14.07
C ASN A 64 -3.82 -7.46 -14.16
N GLY A 65 -4.32 -8.36 -15.03
CA GLY A 65 -5.76 -8.54 -15.25
C GLY A 65 -6.50 -9.22 -14.11
N GLU A 66 -5.79 -9.86 -13.17
CA GLU A 66 -6.37 -10.52 -12.02
C GLU A 66 -5.56 -10.15 -10.78
N LEU A 67 -6.26 -10.04 -9.64
CA LEU A 67 -5.58 -9.72 -8.39
C LEU A 67 -4.79 -10.93 -7.90
N ILE A 68 -3.48 -10.78 -7.81
CA ILE A 68 -2.56 -11.82 -7.35
C ILE A 68 -2.39 -11.67 -5.83
N PRO A 69 -2.63 -12.73 -5.04
CA PRO A 69 -2.46 -12.66 -3.60
C PRO A 69 -0.97 -12.56 -3.22
N PRO A 70 -0.64 -11.88 -2.12
CA PRO A 70 0.76 -11.70 -1.72
C PRO A 70 1.33 -12.96 -1.09
N PRO A 71 2.58 -13.35 -1.44
CA PRO A 71 3.27 -14.45 -0.76
C PRO A 71 3.62 -14.07 0.68
N GLU A 72 3.40 -14.96 1.62
CA GLU A 72 3.63 -14.69 3.03
C GLU A 72 5.09 -14.37 3.37
N ASP A 73 6.03 -15.08 2.77
CA ASP A 73 7.47 -14.85 2.99
C ASP A 73 7.90 -13.46 2.55
N GLU A 74 7.34 -12.95 1.45
CA GLU A 74 7.62 -11.58 1.00
C GLU A 74 7.03 -10.56 1.96
N ILE A 75 5.84 -10.83 2.51
CA ILE A 75 5.23 -9.95 3.51
C ILE A 75 6.14 -9.87 4.73
N ARG A 76 6.68 -10.99 5.19
CA ARG A 76 7.60 -11.01 6.34
C ARG A 76 8.86 -10.21 6.08
N GLU A 77 9.45 -10.35 4.90
CA GLU A 77 10.64 -9.59 4.53
C GLU A 77 10.37 -8.10 4.57
N VAL A 78 9.26 -7.66 3.99
CA VAL A 78 8.90 -6.25 3.98
C VAL A 78 8.57 -5.76 5.40
N ALA A 79 7.88 -6.58 6.20
CA ALA A 79 7.58 -6.23 7.59
C ALA A 79 8.85 -6.03 8.40
N ASP A 80 9.87 -6.88 8.19
CA ASP A 80 11.17 -6.73 8.85
C ASP A 80 11.86 -5.43 8.45
N ILE A 81 11.79 -5.06 7.17
CA ILE A 81 12.34 -3.81 6.69
C ILE A 81 11.64 -2.62 7.35
N ILE A 82 10.31 -2.65 7.42
CA ILE A 82 9.53 -1.60 8.06
C ILE A 82 9.91 -1.49 9.54
N SER A 83 9.99 -2.61 10.23
CA SER A 83 10.36 -2.62 11.66
C SER A 83 11.74 -2.05 11.90
N SER A 84 12.69 -2.31 11.01
CA SER A 84 14.06 -1.80 11.14
C SER A 84 14.15 -0.27 11.03
N GLU A 85 13.21 0.35 10.32
CA GLU A 85 13.14 1.80 10.17
C GLU A 85 12.47 2.49 11.36
N GLU A 86 11.86 1.75 12.24
CA GLU A 86 11.18 2.25 13.44
C GLU A 86 10.24 3.43 13.18
N PRO A 87 9.28 3.28 12.24
CA PRO A 87 8.38 4.38 11.93
C PRO A 87 7.44 4.69 13.10
N SER A 88 7.01 5.95 13.21
CA SER A 88 6.01 6.33 14.20
C SER A 88 4.64 5.77 13.80
N ARG A 89 3.72 5.71 14.77
CA ARG A 89 2.37 5.26 14.49
C ARG A 89 1.68 6.13 13.44
N SER A 90 1.89 7.44 13.51
CA SER A 90 1.35 8.36 12.52
C SER A 90 1.88 8.07 11.12
N GLN A 91 3.16 7.75 11.00
CA GLN A 91 3.74 7.37 9.71
C GLN A 91 3.14 6.08 9.19
N LEU A 92 2.99 5.07 10.06
CA LEU A 92 2.37 3.81 9.67
C LEU A 92 0.95 4.04 9.15
N ASP A 93 0.14 4.79 9.89
CA ASP A 93 -1.24 5.07 9.49
C ASP A 93 -1.31 5.80 8.15
N TRP A 94 -0.42 6.78 7.95
CA TRP A 94 -0.35 7.52 6.70
C TRP A 94 -0.03 6.61 5.51
N TYR A 95 1.02 5.80 5.63
CA TYR A 95 1.43 4.93 4.53
C TYR A 95 0.47 3.78 4.29
N ILE A 96 -0.17 3.26 5.33
CA ILE A 96 -1.24 2.28 5.18
C ILE A 96 -2.38 2.90 4.36
N ALA A 97 -2.79 4.12 4.71
CA ALA A 97 -3.86 4.83 4.00
C ALA A 97 -3.50 5.03 2.53
N GLU A 98 -2.29 5.49 2.24
CA GLU A 98 -1.83 5.71 0.89
C GLU A 98 -1.83 4.42 0.06
N LYS A 99 -1.27 3.35 0.60
CA LYS A 99 -1.20 2.07 -0.10
C LYS A 99 -2.58 1.43 -0.24
N GLN A 100 -3.44 1.61 0.76
CA GLN A 100 -4.82 1.12 0.71
C GLN A 100 -5.59 1.77 -0.44
N LEU A 101 -5.49 3.10 -0.57
CA LEU A 101 -6.15 3.83 -1.66
C LEU A 101 -5.59 3.42 -3.01
N LEU A 102 -4.27 3.23 -3.09
CA LEU A 102 -3.64 2.79 -4.32
C LEU A 102 -4.13 1.40 -4.74
N LEU A 103 -4.22 0.48 -3.79
CA LEU A 103 -4.74 -0.87 -4.07
C LEU A 103 -6.20 -0.83 -4.52
N GLU A 104 -7.02 0.03 -3.92
CA GLU A 104 -8.41 0.21 -4.33
C GLU A 104 -8.50 0.68 -5.78
N GLU A 105 -7.61 1.57 -6.22
CA GLU A 105 -7.57 2.01 -7.61
C GLU A 105 -7.13 0.88 -8.55
N ILE A 106 -6.17 0.06 -8.13
CA ILE A 106 -5.74 -1.11 -8.90
C ILE A 106 -6.92 -2.06 -9.08
N LYS A 107 -7.69 -2.31 -8.02
CA LYS A 107 -8.87 -3.17 -8.09
C LYS A 107 -9.92 -2.63 -9.06
N LYS A 108 -10.10 -1.31 -9.10
CA LYS A 108 -11.01 -0.68 -10.05
C LYS A 108 -10.55 -0.89 -11.49
N ILE A 109 -9.26 -0.76 -11.75
CA ILE A 109 -8.69 -0.99 -13.07
C ILE A 109 -8.92 -2.43 -13.51
N ILE A 110 -8.65 -3.38 -12.63
CA ILE A 110 -8.86 -4.80 -12.90
C ILE A 110 -10.32 -5.09 -13.22
N SER A 111 -11.24 -4.52 -12.44
CA SER A 111 -12.67 -4.78 -12.61
C SER A 111 -13.24 -4.19 -13.90
N LYS A 112 -12.56 -3.20 -14.50
CA LYS A 112 -12.98 -2.60 -15.77
C LYS A 112 -12.47 -3.36 -17.01
N ARG A 113 -11.59 -4.30 -16.81
CA ARG A 113 -11.05 -5.14 -17.89
C ARG A 113 -11.87 -6.42 -18.08
#